data_e2bd070c64ab9865709d91eda38a975d
#
_entry.id   e2bd070c64ab9865709d91eda38a975d
#
_cell.length_a   1.000
_cell.length_b   1.000
_cell.length_c   1.000
_cell.angle_alpha   90.00
_cell.angle_beta   90.00
_cell.angle_gamma   90.00
#
_symmetry.space_group_name_H-M   'P 1'
#
loop_
_entity.id
_entity.type
_entity.pdbx_description
1 polymer ?
#
loop_
_entity_poly.entity_id
_entity_poly.type
_entity_poly.pdbx_seq_one_letter_code
_entity_poly.pdbx_strand_id
1 'polypeptide(L)'
;MASSQHKVSSPCPVCQQTDQVMTLQVAYETGAEQRFVPPPMPVAKVGMMKSIVVGFGLVFVGSFIILTFATVGGYGSWPQPVQVTLIVLVLAGIVTTLILSLVAFLRVVRGDNQTLQYLPAWDEAMENWRRLYYCRRDGVVFDPQANKTLSDAAVKSMLTVNMSAPAQQTEQAAASHQ
;
A
#
# COMPACT_ATOMS: atom_id res chain seq x y z
N MET A 1 22.45 -9.02 19.74
CA MET A 1 22.21 -7.61 19.36
C MET A 1 21.57 -6.94 20.56
N ALA A 2 22.30 -6.04 21.23
CA ALA A 2 21.85 -5.41 22.47
C ALA A 2 20.76 -4.39 22.14
N SER A 3 19.55 -4.64 22.62
CA SER A 3 18.43 -3.72 22.54
C SER A 3 18.79 -2.50 23.38
N SER A 4 19.09 -1.37 22.74
CA SER A 4 19.26 -0.10 23.42
C SER A 4 17.93 0.24 24.08
N GLN A 5 17.82 -0.08 25.38
CA GLN A 5 16.70 0.38 26.19
C GLN A 5 16.75 1.92 26.20
N HIS A 6 15.91 2.53 25.39
CA HIS A 6 15.69 3.97 25.41
C HIS A 6 15.18 4.30 26.81
N LYS A 7 16.07 4.87 27.64
CA LYS A 7 15.76 5.29 29.01
C LYS A 7 14.65 6.34 28.93
N VAL A 8 13.44 5.91 29.19
CA VAL A 8 12.25 6.78 29.19
C VAL A 8 12.41 7.75 30.34
N SER A 9 12.53 9.03 30.04
CA SER A 9 12.74 10.11 31.06
C SER A 9 11.43 10.75 31.50
N SER A 10 10.28 10.41 30.91
CA SER A 10 9.00 11.03 31.25
C SER A 10 8.26 10.20 32.30
N PRO A 11 7.94 10.78 33.49
CA PRO A 11 7.17 10.09 34.50
C PRO A 11 5.71 9.89 34.03
N CYS A 12 5.09 8.82 34.49
CA CYS A 12 3.65 8.61 34.27
C CYS A 12 2.84 9.72 34.97
N PRO A 13 1.85 10.35 34.32
CA PRO A 13 1.04 11.40 34.93
C PRO A 13 0.14 10.91 36.07
N VAL A 14 -0.07 9.60 36.20
CA VAL A 14 -0.91 9.01 37.26
C VAL A 14 -0.07 8.58 38.46
N CYS A 15 0.91 7.70 38.30
CA CYS A 15 1.71 7.18 39.39
C CYS A 15 3.01 7.97 39.65
N GLN A 16 3.36 8.92 38.78
CA GLN A 16 4.57 9.76 38.85
C GLN A 16 5.90 8.96 38.86
N GLN A 17 5.86 7.70 38.46
CA GLN A 17 7.03 6.80 38.38
C GLN A 17 7.46 6.57 36.96
N THR A 18 8.74 6.24 36.74
CA THR A 18 9.33 5.98 35.42
C THR A 18 9.73 4.52 35.23
N ASP A 19 9.70 3.71 36.29
CA ASP A 19 10.21 2.33 36.33
C ASP A 19 9.46 1.37 35.40
N GLN A 20 8.15 1.59 35.19
CA GLN A 20 7.29 0.76 34.34
C GLN A 20 6.68 1.51 33.14
N VAL A 21 7.31 2.60 32.77
CA VAL A 21 6.94 3.37 31.59
C VAL A 21 7.77 2.93 30.40
N MET A 22 7.11 2.65 29.29
CA MET A 22 7.73 2.26 28.04
C MET A 22 7.04 2.96 26.87
N THR A 23 7.70 3.03 25.70
CA THR A 23 7.03 3.52 24.50
C THR A 23 5.91 2.57 24.10
N LEU A 24 4.86 3.09 23.47
CA LEU A 24 3.74 2.25 22.98
C LEU A 24 4.22 1.18 22.00
N GLN A 25 5.26 1.50 21.21
CA GLN A 25 5.91 0.55 20.33
C GLN A 25 6.48 -0.67 21.08
N VAL A 26 7.26 -0.44 22.12
CA VAL A 26 7.85 -1.52 22.93
C VAL A 26 6.75 -2.30 23.66
N ALA A 27 5.71 -1.62 24.15
CA ALA A 27 4.57 -2.27 24.80
C ALA A 27 3.84 -3.22 23.83
N TYR A 28 3.66 -2.82 22.57
CA TYR A 28 3.07 -3.64 21.53
C TYR A 28 3.97 -4.84 21.17
N GLU A 29 5.26 -4.61 20.92
CA GLU A 29 6.23 -5.65 20.55
C GLU A 29 6.43 -6.70 21.65
N THR A 30 6.40 -6.27 22.92
CA THR A 30 6.52 -7.18 24.08
C THR A 30 5.21 -7.87 24.47
N GLY A 31 4.09 -7.51 23.80
CA GLY A 31 2.77 -8.05 24.12
C GLY A 31 2.14 -7.49 25.40
N ALA A 32 2.74 -6.46 25.99
CA ALA A 32 2.21 -5.80 27.20
C ALA A 32 0.93 -5.01 26.91
N GLU A 33 0.81 -4.46 25.69
CA GLU A 33 -0.38 -3.75 25.23
C GLU A 33 -0.62 -4.03 23.73
N GLN A 34 -1.67 -4.77 23.43
CA GLN A 34 -2.01 -5.19 22.04
C GLN A 34 -3.24 -4.48 21.47
N ARG A 35 -3.92 -3.64 22.26
CA ARG A 35 -5.15 -2.95 21.83
C ARG A 35 -4.88 -1.84 20.80
N PHE A 36 -3.67 -1.29 20.79
CA PHE A 36 -3.27 -0.16 19.95
C PHE A 36 -2.28 -0.61 18.89
N VAL A 37 -2.81 -1.28 17.87
CA VAL A 37 -2.06 -1.74 16.70
C VAL A 37 -1.52 -0.54 15.93
N PRO A 38 -0.27 -0.62 15.42
CA PRO A 38 0.27 0.43 14.55
C PRO A 38 -0.63 0.65 13.33
N PRO A 39 -0.74 1.91 12.83
CA PRO A 39 -1.53 2.21 11.65
C PRO A 39 -1.11 1.33 10.46
N PRO A 40 -2.04 0.62 9.80
CA PRO A 40 -1.70 -0.21 8.66
C PRO A 40 -1.24 0.67 7.48
N MET A 41 -0.18 0.24 6.80
CA MET A 41 0.29 0.95 5.60
C MET A 41 -0.81 1.00 4.52
N PRO A 42 -1.03 2.16 3.91
CA PRO A 42 -1.97 2.31 2.79
C PRO A 42 -1.40 1.68 1.51
N VAL A 43 -1.30 0.35 1.47
CA VAL A 43 -0.87 -0.37 0.27
C VAL A 43 -2.05 -0.56 -0.67
N ALA A 44 -2.01 0.03 -1.84
CA ALA A 44 -2.95 -0.29 -2.91
C ALA A 44 -2.75 -1.78 -3.29
N LYS A 45 -3.74 -2.62 -2.98
CA LYS A 45 -3.75 -4.02 -3.41
C LYS A 45 -4.02 -4.06 -4.92
N VAL A 46 -2.99 -3.79 -5.71
CA VAL A 46 -3.07 -3.96 -7.17
C VAL A 46 -2.98 -5.45 -7.46
N GLY A 47 -4.12 -6.09 -7.73
CA GLY A 47 -4.21 -7.51 -8.08
C GLY A 47 -3.63 -7.81 -9.47
N MET A 48 -2.40 -7.37 -9.71
CA MET A 48 -1.74 -7.38 -11.01
C MET A 48 -1.23 -8.74 -11.45
N MET A 49 -0.92 -9.61 -10.48
CA MET A 49 -0.29 -10.91 -10.76
C MET A 49 -1.12 -11.75 -11.75
N LYS A 50 -2.44 -11.78 -11.56
CA LYS A 50 -3.34 -12.56 -12.44
C LYS A 50 -3.35 -12.03 -13.88
N SER A 51 -3.40 -10.71 -14.07
CA SER A 51 -3.43 -10.10 -15.41
C SER A 51 -2.11 -10.27 -16.16
N ILE A 52 -0.98 -10.21 -15.45
CA ILE A 52 0.35 -10.43 -16.04
C ILE A 52 0.50 -11.89 -16.49
N VAL A 53 0.13 -12.85 -15.63
CA VAL A 53 0.21 -14.29 -15.95
C VAL A 53 -0.68 -14.65 -17.14
N VAL A 54 -1.90 -14.14 -17.19
CA VAL A 54 -2.82 -14.36 -18.32
C VAL A 54 -2.27 -13.73 -19.61
N GLY A 55 -1.75 -12.50 -19.53
CA GLY A 55 -1.17 -11.83 -20.70
C GLY A 55 0.06 -12.55 -21.24
N PHE A 56 0.98 -12.96 -20.40
CA PHE A 56 2.15 -13.77 -20.79
C PHE A 56 1.74 -15.12 -21.38
N GLY A 57 0.77 -15.81 -20.77
CA GLY A 57 0.26 -17.07 -21.27
C GLY A 57 -0.32 -16.96 -22.68
N LEU A 58 -1.11 -15.93 -22.94
CA LEU A 58 -1.70 -15.68 -24.27
C LEU A 58 -0.63 -15.39 -25.34
N VAL A 59 0.37 -14.56 -25.02
CA VAL A 59 1.48 -14.26 -25.94
C VAL A 59 2.31 -15.49 -26.22
N PHE A 60 2.61 -16.30 -25.21
CA PHE A 60 3.42 -17.50 -25.36
C PHE A 60 2.71 -18.57 -26.21
N VAL A 61 1.44 -18.84 -25.91
CA VAL A 61 0.62 -19.79 -26.68
C VAL A 61 0.43 -19.31 -28.12
N GLY A 62 0.14 -18.03 -28.33
CA GLY A 62 0.01 -17.45 -29.67
C GLY A 62 1.29 -17.54 -30.48
N SER A 63 2.44 -17.22 -29.89
CA SER A 63 3.75 -17.35 -30.56
C SER A 63 4.08 -18.78 -30.89
N PHE A 64 3.78 -19.74 -30.02
CA PHE A 64 4.02 -21.17 -30.25
C PHE A 64 3.18 -21.68 -31.37
N ILE A 65 1.91 -21.32 -31.49
CA ILE A 65 1.01 -21.68 -32.58
C ILE A 65 1.56 -21.15 -33.92
N ILE A 66 1.96 -19.87 -33.97
CA ILE A 66 2.50 -19.25 -35.19
C ILE A 66 3.79 -19.96 -35.64
N LEU A 67 4.70 -20.25 -34.69
CA LEU A 67 5.97 -20.93 -34.97
C LEU A 67 5.73 -22.37 -35.53
N THR A 68 4.83 -23.14 -34.93
CA THR A 68 4.50 -24.49 -35.38
C THR A 68 3.87 -24.48 -36.79
N PHE A 69 2.97 -23.54 -37.05
CA PHE A 69 2.39 -23.41 -38.40
C PHE A 69 3.42 -22.94 -39.46
N ALA A 70 4.33 -22.05 -39.08
CA ALA A 70 5.39 -21.57 -39.97
C ALA A 70 6.40 -22.68 -40.36
N THR A 71 6.71 -23.57 -39.40
CA THR A 71 7.70 -24.65 -39.65
C THR A 71 7.14 -25.86 -40.32
N VAL A 72 5.88 -26.27 -40.04
CA VAL A 72 5.29 -27.52 -40.56
C VAL A 72 4.61 -27.33 -41.90
N GLY A 73 4.10 -26.14 -42.22
CA GLY A 73 3.19 -25.90 -43.34
C GLY A 73 3.77 -25.25 -44.59
N GLY A 74 5.04 -24.85 -44.65
CA GLY A 74 5.60 -24.11 -45.77
C GLY A 74 4.68 -22.95 -46.23
N TYR A 75 4.90 -21.76 -45.71
CA TYR A 75 4.04 -20.57 -45.92
C TYR A 75 3.63 -20.31 -47.40
N GLY A 76 4.42 -20.81 -48.37
CA GLY A 76 4.19 -20.58 -49.78
C GLY A 76 3.16 -21.49 -50.43
N SER A 77 2.72 -22.57 -49.78
CA SER A 77 1.78 -23.56 -50.37
C SER A 77 0.32 -23.31 -49.96
N TRP A 78 0.04 -22.32 -49.10
CA TRP A 78 -1.31 -22.08 -48.59
C TRP A 78 -2.11 -21.16 -49.53
N PRO A 79 -3.43 -21.36 -49.63
CA PRO A 79 -4.29 -20.48 -50.40
C PRO A 79 -4.19 -19.04 -49.92
N GLN A 80 -4.15 -18.07 -50.82
CA GLN A 80 -4.07 -16.63 -50.50
C GLN A 80 -5.01 -16.15 -49.36
N PRO A 81 -6.32 -16.57 -49.33
CA PRO A 81 -7.21 -16.11 -48.26
C PRO A 81 -6.78 -16.54 -46.84
N VAL A 82 -6.13 -17.71 -46.72
CA VAL A 82 -5.65 -18.23 -45.44
C VAL A 82 -4.45 -17.42 -44.94
N GLN A 83 -3.52 -17.06 -45.85
CA GLN A 83 -2.37 -16.23 -45.52
C GLN A 83 -2.80 -14.85 -45.02
N VAL A 84 -3.75 -14.20 -45.70
CA VAL A 84 -4.29 -12.90 -45.33
C VAL A 84 -4.98 -12.96 -43.96
N THR A 85 -5.78 -14.00 -43.71
CA THR A 85 -6.47 -14.20 -42.43
C THR A 85 -5.48 -14.35 -41.28
N LEU A 86 -4.40 -15.10 -41.44
CA LEU A 86 -3.35 -15.24 -40.43
C LEU A 86 -2.65 -13.91 -40.11
N ILE A 87 -2.31 -13.15 -41.15
CA ILE A 87 -1.68 -11.84 -40.98
C ILE A 87 -2.60 -10.90 -40.17
N VAL A 88 -3.89 -10.86 -40.49
CA VAL A 88 -4.89 -10.05 -39.77
C VAL A 88 -5.01 -10.47 -38.30
N LEU A 89 -5.04 -11.81 -38.05
CA LEU A 89 -5.08 -12.32 -36.68
C LEU A 89 -3.83 -11.93 -35.85
N VAL A 90 -2.65 -12.03 -36.47
CA VAL A 90 -1.40 -11.65 -35.81
C VAL A 90 -1.41 -10.14 -35.48
N LEU A 91 -1.77 -9.29 -36.43
CA LEU A 91 -1.88 -7.85 -36.23
C LEU A 91 -2.90 -7.50 -35.15
N ALA A 92 -4.06 -8.13 -35.16
CA ALA A 92 -5.08 -7.96 -34.13
C ALA A 92 -4.56 -8.38 -32.73
N GLY A 93 -3.81 -9.48 -32.66
CA GLY A 93 -3.15 -9.94 -31.43
C GLY A 93 -2.14 -8.92 -30.88
N ILE A 94 -1.28 -8.36 -31.75
CA ILE A 94 -0.32 -7.33 -31.38
C ILE A 94 -1.02 -6.09 -30.84
N VAL A 95 -2.02 -5.58 -31.54
CA VAL A 95 -2.79 -4.39 -31.13
C VAL A 95 -3.47 -4.63 -29.79
N THR A 96 -4.11 -5.78 -29.61
CA THR A 96 -4.75 -6.15 -28.34
C THR A 96 -3.76 -6.21 -27.20
N THR A 97 -2.58 -6.77 -27.41
CA THR A 97 -1.52 -6.85 -26.38
C THR A 97 -1.02 -5.46 -25.99
N LEU A 98 -0.85 -4.55 -26.95
CA LEU A 98 -0.45 -3.19 -26.69
C LEU A 98 -1.51 -2.42 -25.88
N ILE A 99 -2.78 -2.57 -26.22
CA ILE A 99 -3.88 -1.94 -25.48
C ILE A 99 -3.95 -2.46 -24.04
N LEU A 100 -3.86 -3.78 -23.84
CA LEU A 100 -3.87 -4.38 -22.51
C LEU A 100 -2.66 -3.93 -21.68
N SER A 101 -1.48 -3.83 -22.29
CA SER A 101 -0.27 -3.31 -21.63
C SER A 101 -0.46 -1.87 -21.20
N LEU A 102 -1.01 -1.01 -22.05
CA LEU A 102 -1.29 0.39 -21.73
C LEU A 102 -2.31 0.51 -20.58
N VAL A 103 -3.39 -0.27 -20.61
CA VAL A 103 -4.40 -0.28 -19.54
C VAL A 103 -3.80 -0.75 -18.22
N ALA A 104 -2.95 -1.78 -18.26
CA ALA A 104 -2.24 -2.26 -17.07
C ALA A 104 -1.31 -1.17 -16.51
N PHE A 105 -0.54 -0.51 -17.35
CA PHE A 105 0.33 0.59 -16.94
C PHE A 105 -0.44 1.75 -16.31
N LEU A 106 -1.54 2.19 -16.93
CA LEU A 106 -2.38 3.26 -16.38
C LEU A 106 -3.00 2.89 -15.02
N ARG A 107 -3.35 1.62 -14.81
CA ARG A 107 -3.85 1.15 -13.51
C ARG A 107 -2.79 1.20 -12.41
N VAL A 108 -1.54 0.85 -12.74
CA VAL A 108 -0.42 0.95 -11.79
C VAL A 108 -0.19 2.38 -11.39
N VAL A 109 -0.03 3.27 -12.37
CA VAL A 109 0.23 4.69 -12.13
C VAL A 109 -0.89 5.33 -11.28
N ARG A 110 -2.16 4.97 -11.53
CA ARG A 110 -3.28 5.46 -10.71
C ARG A 110 -3.25 4.91 -9.28
N GLY A 111 -2.93 3.63 -9.10
CA GLY A 111 -2.81 3.03 -7.77
C GLY A 111 -1.68 3.65 -6.96
N ASP A 112 -0.56 3.94 -7.58
CA ASP A 112 0.60 4.59 -6.98
C ASP A 112 0.27 6.02 -6.53
N ASN A 113 -0.39 6.80 -7.38
CA ASN A 113 -0.83 8.15 -7.03
C ASN A 113 -1.82 8.18 -5.86
N GLN A 114 -2.71 7.20 -5.75
CA GLN A 114 -3.62 7.11 -4.60
C GLN A 114 -2.84 6.82 -3.31
N THR A 115 -1.89 5.91 -3.36
CA THR A 115 -1.05 5.58 -2.19
C THR A 115 -0.24 6.80 -1.74
N LEU A 116 0.33 7.56 -2.68
CA LEU A 116 1.10 8.78 -2.37
C LEU A 116 0.25 9.85 -1.67
N GLN A 117 -1.04 9.97 -1.99
CA GLN A 117 -1.93 10.92 -1.33
C GLN A 117 -2.23 10.56 0.14
N TYR A 118 -2.19 9.28 0.50
CA TYR A 118 -2.45 8.83 1.88
C TYR A 118 -1.19 8.73 2.74
N LEU A 119 0.01 8.74 2.14
CA LEU A 119 1.28 8.66 2.85
C LEU A 119 1.44 9.73 3.92
N PRO A 120 1.20 11.03 3.69
CA PRO A 120 1.40 12.05 4.71
C PRO A 120 0.47 11.87 5.92
N ALA A 121 -0.78 11.47 5.71
CA ALA A 121 -1.71 11.18 6.80
C ALA A 121 -1.31 9.92 7.58
N TRP A 122 -0.75 8.93 6.90
CA TRP A 122 -0.21 7.73 7.53
C TRP A 122 1.05 8.04 8.33
N ASP A 123 1.97 8.86 7.80
CA ASP A 123 3.19 9.28 8.49
C ASP A 123 2.84 10.02 9.79
N GLU A 124 1.88 10.93 9.75
CA GLU A 124 1.39 11.64 10.93
C GLU A 124 0.81 10.68 11.99
N ALA A 125 -0.03 9.74 11.57
CA ALA A 125 -0.60 8.73 12.47
C ALA A 125 0.49 7.83 13.08
N MET A 126 1.50 7.46 12.29
CA MET A 126 2.62 6.64 12.74
C MET A 126 3.54 7.41 13.68
N GLU A 127 3.79 8.70 13.43
CA GLU A 127 4.56 9.55 14.33
C GLU A 127 3.83 9.73 15.66
N ASN A 128 2.53 9.99 15.63
CA ASN A 128 1.69 10.04 16.83
C ASN A 128 1.77 8.73 17.62
N TRP A 129 1.68 7.56 16.95
CA TRP A 129 1.79 6.27 17.60
C TRP A 129 3.15 6.06 18.27
N ARG A 130 4.25 6.43 17.62
CA ARG A 130 5.61 6.32 18.16
C ARG A 130 5.87 7.26 19.34
N ARG A 131 5.18 8.39 19.40
CA ARG A 131 5.32 9.40 20.45
C ARG A 131 4.63 9.01 21.75
N LEU A 132 3.63 8.12 21.68
CA LEU A 132 2.86 7.71 22.85
C LEU A 132 3.65 6.77 23.77
N TYR A 133 3.37 6.88 25.06
CA TYR A 133 3.94 6.04 26.11
C TYR A 133 2.85 5.26 26.82
N TYR A 134 3.23 4.10 27.32
CA TYR A 134 2.37 3.19 28.07
C TYR A 134 2.94 2.96 29.46
N CYS A 135 2.12 3.14 30.49
CA CYS A 135 2.44 2.78 31.86
C CYS A 135 1.83 1.40 32.19
N ARG A 136 2.69 0.41 32.41
CA ARG A 136 2.24 -0.96 32.69
C ARG A 136 1.52 -1.07 34.04
N ARG A 137 1.88 -0.23 35.02
CA ARG A 137 1.31 -0.26 36.36
C ARG A 137 -0.15 0.19 36.38
N ASP A 138 -0.44 1.30 35.70
CA ASP A 138 -1.77 1.90 35.71
C ASP A 138 -2.60 1.48 34.47
N GLY A 139 -1.99 0.81 33.50
CA GLY A 139 -2.63 0.40 32.26
C GLY A 139 -3.07 1.57 31.37
N VAL A 140 -2.40 2.74 31.48
CA VAL A 140 -2.78 3.96 30.76
C VAL A 140 -1.79 4.32 29.68
N VAL A 141 -2.32 4.88 28.59
CA VAL A 141 -1.54 5.50 27.52
C VAL A 141 -1.53 7.01 27.75
N PHE A 142 -0.38 7.65 27.58
CA PHE A 142 -0.24 9.08 27.74
C PHE A 142 0.73 9.71 26.75
N ASP A 143 0.54 11.00 26.49
CA ASP A 143 1.47 11.81 25.69
C ASP A 143 2.45 12.51 26.65
N PRO A 144 3.76 12.24 26.54
CA PRO A 144 4.76 12.85 27.41
C PRO A 144 4.90 14.36 27.18
N GLN A 145 4.56 14.88 26.00
CA GLN A 145 4.64 16.31 25.70
C GLN A 145 3.46 17.10 26.35
N ALA A 146 2.27 16.51 26.24
CA ALA A 146 1.07 17.11 26.83
C ALA A 146 0.91 16.79 28.32
N ASN A 147 1.69 15.86 28.85
CA ASN A 147 1.59 15.31 30.22
C ASN A 147 0.15 14.91 30.59
N LYS A 148 -0.56 14.31 29.60
CA LYS A 148 -1.99 13.99 29.69
C LYS A 148 -2.24 12.53 29.36
N THR A 149 -3.06 11.89 30.18
CA THR A 149 -3.59 10.56 29.88
C THR A 149 -4.60 10.63 28.74
N LEU A 150 -4.53 9.66 27.84
CA LEU A 150 -5.43 9.55 26.70
C LEU A 150 -6.43 8.41 26.95
N SER A 151 -7.70 8.66 26.64
CA SER A 151 -8.70 7.59 26.62
C SER A 151 -8.48 6.69 25.40
N ASP A 152 -8.92 5.43 25.48
CA ASP A 152 -8.84 4.46 24.37
C ASP A 152 -9.48 5.01 23.08
N ALA A 153 -10.59 5.77 23.22
CA ALA A 153 -11.25 6.40 22.08
C ALA A 153 -10.39 7.50 21.45
N ALA A 154 -9.70 8.32 22.29
CA ALA A 154 -8.81 9.39 21.81
C ALA A 154 -7.59 8.79 21.10
N VAL A 155 -6.97 7.75 21.65
CA VAL A 155 -5.86 7.05 21.00
C VAL A 155 -6.29 6.48 19.66
N LYS A 156 -7.42 5.77 19.62
CA LYS A 156 -7.94 5.22 18.35
C LYS A 156 -8.23 6.28 17.30
N SER A 157 -8.81 7.42 17.70
CA SER A 157 -9.06 8.52 16.75
C SER A 157 -7.79 9.13 16.17
N MET A 158 -6.72 9.26 16.99
CA MET A 158 -5.40 9.73 16.53
C MET A 158 -4.71 8.73 15.59
N LEU A 159 -4.90 7.44 15.80
CA LEU A 159 -4.28 6.38 15.00
C LEU A 159 -5.10 6.01 13.75
N THR A 160 -6.35 6.44 13.67
CA THR A 160 -7.18 6.18 12.48
C THR A 160 -6.75 7.11 11.36
N VAL A 161 -6.16 6.54 10.31
CA VAL A 161 -5.84 7.28 9.09
C VAL A 161 -7.15 7.68 8.42
N ASN A 162 -7.45 8.99 8.43
CA ASN A 162 -8.66 9.50 7.80
C ASN A 162 -8.49 9.52 6.28
N MET A 163 -8.94 8.46 5.62
CA MET A 163 -8.85 8.31 4.16
C MET A 163 -9.71 9.33 3.38
N SER A 164 -10.52 10.12 4.07
CA SER A 164 -11.35 11.17 3.46
C SER A 164 -10.63 12.53 3.37
N ALA A 165 -9.52 12.71 4.06
CA ALA A 165 -8.82 13.99 4.16
C ALA A 165 -8.21 14.54 2.85
N PRO A 166 -7.65 13.72 1.93
CA PRO A 166 -7.00 14.28 0.74
C PRO A 166 -7.94 14.93 -0.26
N ALA A 167 -9.21 14.53 -0.29
CA ALA A 167 -10.20 15.16 -1.19
C ALA A 167 -10.52 16.61 -0.79
N GLN A 168 -10.51 16.91 0.50
CA GLN A 168 -10.82 18.25 1.03
C GLN A 168 -9.64 19.24 0.90
N GLN A 169 -8.41 18.77 1.00
CA GLN A 169 -7.22 19.62 0.87
C GLN A 169 -6.99 20.10 -0.57
N THR A 170 -7.29 19.26 -1.55
CA THR A 170 -7.20 19.63 -2.98
C THR A 170 -8.26 20.68 -3.35
N GLU A 171 -9.42 20.62 -2.74
CA GLU A 171 -10.52 21.56 -2.98
C GLU A 171 -10.24 22.93 -2.31
N GLN A 172 -9.66 22.93 -1.12
CA GLN A 172 -9.23 24.16 -0.44
C GLN A 172 -8.03 24.84 -1.10
N ALA A 173 -7.06 24.08 -1.62
CA ALA A 173 -5.93 24.64 -2.36
C ALA A 173 -6.36 25.23 -3.72
N ALA A 174 -7.34 24.64 -4.38
CA ALA A 174 -7.92 25.19 -5.61
C ALA A 174 -8.74 26.47 -5.37
N ALA A 175 -9.42 26.56 -4.22
CA ALA A 175 -10.22 27.74 -3.86
C ALA A 175 -9.36 28.93 -3.39
N SER A 176 -8.15 28.71 -2.91
CA SER A 176 -7.24 29.79 -2.47
C SER A 176 -6.44 30.44 -3.60
N HIS A 177 -6.52 29.92 -4.83
CA HIS A 177 -5.85 30.44 -6.03
C HIS A 177 -6.79 31.19 -7.00
N GLN A 178 -8.06 31.40 -6.64
CA GLN A 178 -9.03 32.27 -7.32
C GLN A 178 -9.16 33.60 -6.59
#